data_d70b233a1515df3283fe7edcbd507d80
#
_entry.id   d70b233a1515df3283fe7edcbd507d80
#
_cell.length_a   1.000
_cell.length_b   1.000
_cell.length_c   1.000
_cell.angle_alpha   90.00
_cell.angle_beta   90.00
_cell.angle_gamma   90.00
#
_symmetry.space_group_name_H-M   'P 1'
#
loop_
_entity.id
_entity.type
_entity.pdbx_description
1 polymer ?
#
loop_
_entity_poly.entity_id
_entity_poly.type
_entity_poly.pdbx_seq_one_letter_code
_entity_poly.pdbx_strand_id
1 'polypeptide(L)'
;MSATISTLSDITLITLEGCPADIGYLASSLDTIAQLGVNIDMISMAPAHGDLTAFSLTISDDDLGKVLTFTKKLRETTSVQPIVSSGNYKISVYDPRMKNTPGIAAVVFAAAARVSADIRLISTSDVEISMLVTAADYDAALSELEAALG
;
A
#
# COMPACT_ATOMS: atom_id res chain seq x y z
N MET A 1 2.65 -22.17 -16.61
CA MET A 1 2.31 -20.74 -16.68
C MET A 1 3.11 -19.97 -15.64
N SER A 2 3.81 -18.95 -16.04
CA SER A 2 4.67 -18.17 -15.18
C SER A 2 3.91 -17.01 -14.54
N ALA A 3 4.51 -16.41 -13.52
CA ALA A 3 4.02 -15.19 -12.92
C ALA A 3 4.19 -14.00 -13.87
N THR A 4 3.31 -13.03 -13.75
CA THR A 4 3.41 -11.75 -14.43
C THR A 4 3.73 -10.67 -13.42
N ILE A 5 4.80 -9.92 -13.62
CA ILE A 5 5.20 -8.82 -12.74
C ILE A 5 4.87 -7.50 -13.43
N SER A 6 4.17 -6.62 -12.75
CA SER A 6 3.89 -5.27 -13.20
C SER A 6 4.31 -4.26 -12.14
N THR A 7 4.59 -3.03 -12.57
CA THR A 7 5.10 -2.00 -11.67
C THR A 7 4.43 -0.66 -11.94
N LEU A 8 4.31 0.14 -10.89
CA LEU A 8 3.89 1.53 -10.95
C LEU A 8 4.86 2.36 -10.13
N SER A 9 5.22 3.54 -10.63
CA SER A 9 6.07 4.49 -9.92
C SER A 9 5.24 5.64 -9.34
N ASP A 10 5.90 6.49 -8.58
CA ASP A 10 5.32 7.76 -8.11
C ASP A 10 4.06 7.56 -7.29
N ILE A 11 4.17 6.70 -6.28
CA ILE A 11 3.07 6.36 -5.39
C ILE A 11 3.27 7.02 -4.04
N THR A 12 2.23 7.69 -3.54
CA THR A 12 2.19 8.24 -2.19
C THR A 12 1.41 7.32 -1.28
N LEU A 13 2.02 6.98 -0.14
CA LEU A 13 1.37 6.25 0.94
C LEU A 13 0.90 7.24 2.00
N ILE A 14 -0.35 7.16 2.37
CA ILE A 14 -0.93 7.94 3.47
C ILE A 14 -1.40 6.95 4.53
N THR A 15 -0.87 7.09 5.74
CA THR A 15 -1.30 6.27 6.89
C THR A 15 -1.94 7.19 7.90
N LEU A 16 -3.16 6.86 8.31
CA LEU A 16 -3.88 7.59 9.36
C LEU A 16 -3.88 6.73 10.62
N GLU A 17 -3.07 7.14 11.60
CA GLU A 17 -2.96 6.44 12.88
C GLU A 17 -3.90 7.05 13.92
N GLY A 18 -4.40 6.21 14.80
CA GLY A 18 -5.28 6.67 15.88
C GLY A 18 -6.66 7.07 15.39
N CYS A 19 -7.16 6.44 14.34
CA CYS A 19 -8.50 6.67 13.83
C CYS A 19 -9.54 5.96 14.67
N PRO A 20 -10.76 6.52 14.79
CA PRO A 20 -11.88 5.76 15.35
C PRO A 20 -12.08 4.44 14.59
N ALA A 21 -12.25 3.34 15.32
CA ALA A 21 -12.46 2.01 14.77
C ALA A 21 -13.94 1.84 14.35
N ASP A 22 -14.38 2.72 13.49
CA ASP A 22 -15.76 2.79 13.02
C ASP A 22 -15.75 2.82 11.50
N ILE A 23 -16.50 1.93 10.89
CA ILE A 23 -16.58 1.85 9.43
C ILE A 23 -17.10 3.15 8.82
N GLY A 24 -17.94 3.87 9.54
CA GLY A 24 -18.44 5.18 9.10
C GLY A 24 -17.31 6.22 8.97
N TYR A 25 -16.33 6.17 9.86
CA TYR A 25 -15.16 7.05 9.77
C TYR A 25 -14.33 6.75 8.52
N LEU A 26 -14.08 5.47 8.24
CA LEU A 26 -13.37 5.06 7.04
C LEU A 26 -14.12 5.49 5.79
N ALA A 27 -15.41 5.21 5.72
CA ALA A 27 -16.24 5.57 4.57
C ALA A 27 -16.27 7.08 4.33
N SER A 28 -16.40 7.87 5.39
CA SER A 28 -16.41 9.33 5.32
C SER A 28 -15.06 9.88 4.84
N SER A 29 -13.95 9.32 5.33
CA SER A 29 -12.61 9.72 4.91
C SER A 29 -12.38 9.44 3.42
N LEU A 30 -12.77 8.26 2.95
CA LEU A 30 -12.64 7.88 1.55
C LEU A 30 -13.52 8.77 0.65
N ASP A 31 -14.72 9.10 1.11
CA ASP A 31 -15.61 9.99 0.37
C ASP A 31 -15.02 11.40 0.24
N THR A 32 -14.44 11.92 1.32
CA THR A 32 -13.79 13.23 1.30
C THR A 32 -12.66 13.26 0.28
N ILE A 33 -11.82 12.22 0.25
CA ILE A 33 -10.72 12.12 -0.72
C ILE A 33 -11.26 12.00 -2.13
N ALA A 34 -12.31 11.22 -2.35
CA ALA A 34 -12.93 11.08 -3.66
C ALA A 34 -13.48 12.41 -4.18
N GLN A 35 -14.07 13.22 -3.31
CA GLN A 35 -14.60 14.54 -3.69
C GLN A 35 -13.49 15.52 -4.08
N LEU A 36 -12.26 15.28 -3.67
CA LEU A 36 -11.10 16.05 -4.10
C LEU A 36 -10.62 15.66 -5.52
N GLY A 37 -11.25 14.66 -6.14
CA GLY A 37 -10.87 14.18 -7.45
C GLY A 37 -9.67 13.23 -7.43
N VAL A 38 -9.43 12.56 -6.30
CA VAL A 38 -8.28 11.68 -6.10
C VAL A 38 -8.72 10.23 -6.21
N ASN A 39 -8.04 9.46 -7.06
CA ASN A 39 -8.22 8.02 -7.14
C ASN A 39 -7.36 7.32 -6.10
N ILE A 40 -7.97 6.40 -5.37
CA ILE A 40 -7.28 5.57 -4.39
C ILE A 40 -7.02 4.20 -5.03
N ASP A 41 -5.78 3.73 -4.94
CA ASP A 41 -5.41 2.43 -5.50
C ASP A 41 -5.47 1.32 -4.46
N MET A 42 -4.62 1.37 -3.43
CA MET A 42 -4.59 0.35 -2.38
C MET A 42 -5.19 0.90 -1.10
N ILE A 43 -5.88 0.04 -0.36
CA ILE A 43 -6.40 0.36 0.98
C ILE A 43 -6.07 -0.81 1.89
N SER A 44 -5.59 -0.51 3.09
CA SER A 44 -5.31 -1.50 4.12
C SER A 44 -5.70 -0.95 5.48
N MET A 45 -6.28 -1.78 6.31
CA MET A 45 -6.70 -1.40 7.65
C MET A 45 -6.20 -2.44 8.65
N ALA A 46 -5.61 -1.97 9.74
CA ALA A 46 -5.22 -2.85 10.84
C ALA A 46 -6.44 -3.22 11.67
N PRO A 47 -6.42 -4.39 12.34
CA PRO A 47 -7.45 -4.71 13.32
C PRO A 47 -7.52 -3.63 14.40
N ALA A 48 -8.73 -3.37 14.89
CA ALA A 48 -8.93 -2.36 15.94
C ALA A 48 -8.17 -2.76 17.21
N HIS A 49 -7.55 -1.76 17.84
CA HIS A 49 -6.94 -1.89 19.15
C HIS A 49 -7.69 -0.98 20.10
N GLY A 50 -8.59 -1.57 20.91
CA GLY A 50 -9.57 -0.79 21.65
C GLY A 50 -10.55 -0.09 20.71
N ASP A 51 -10.70 1.21 20.87
CA ASP A 51 -11.58 2.03 20.03
C ASP A 51 -10.87 2.62 18.81
N LEU A 52 -9.59 2.31 18.62
CA LEU A 52 -8.76 2.94 17.61
C LEU A 52 -8.22 1.93 16.63
N THR A 53 -7.98 2.39 15.42
CA THR A 53 -7.32 1.62 14.38
C THR A 53 -6.40 2.54 13.56
N ALA A 54 -5.65 1.94 12.64
CA ALA A 54 -4.91 2.66 11.62
C ALA A 54 -5.35 2.15 10.26
N PHE A 55 -5.46 3.04 9.28
CA PHE A 55 -5.59 2.59 7.92
C PHE A 55 -4.65 3.33 7.00
N SER A 56 -4.28 2.67 5.92
CA SER A 56 -3.37 3.19 4.92
C SER A 56 -4.04 3.16 3.56
N LEU A 57 -3.68 4.14 2.74
CA LEU A 57 -4.14 4.17 1.35
C LEU A 57 -3.02 4.70 0.47
N THR A 58 -3.10 4.37 -0.81
CA THR A 58 -2.14 4.86 -1.78
C THR A 58 -2.83 5.69 -2.85
N ILE A 59 -2.14 6.73 -3.28
CA ILE A 59 -2.57 7.63 -4.35
C ILE A 59 -1.38 7.91 -5.24
N SER A 60 -1.61 8.54 -6.40
CA SER A 60 -0.51 9.06 -7.22
C SER A 60 0.17 10.24 -6.53
N ASP A 61 1.50 10.35 -6.67
CA ASP A 61 2.24 11.53 -6.21
C ASP A 61 1.66 12.84 -6.79
N ASP A 62 1.09 12.77 -8.00
CA ASP A 62 0.47 13.92 -8.66
C ASP A 62 -0.73 14.48 -7.88
N ASP A 63 -1.36 13.65 -7.06
CA ASP A 63 -2.52 14.04 -6.27
C ASP A 63 -2.17 14.46 -4.85
N LEU A 64 -0.89 14.41 -4.48
CA LEU A 64 -0.46 14.71 -3.11
C LEU A 64 -0.95 16.10 -2.65
N GLY A 65 -0.79 17.11 -3.49
CA GLY A 65 -1.22 18.47 -3.16
C GLY A 65 -2.70 18.58 -2.79
N LYS A 66 -3.54 17.76 -3.44
CA LYS A 66 -4.99 17.76 -3.18
C LYS A 66 -5.35 17.23 -1.79
N VAL A 67 -4.55 16.31 -1.25
CA VAL A 67 -4.85 15.68 0.04
C VAL A 67 -4.12 16.33 1.21
N LEU A 68 -3.13 17.19 0.98
CA LEU A 68 -2.38 17.83 2.06
C LEU A 68 -3.27 18.70 2.95
N THR A 69 -4.25 19.40 2.38
CA THR A 69 -5.21 20.20 3.15
C THR A 69 -6.04 19.31 4.09
N PHE A 70 -6.45 18.15 3.58
CA PHE A 70 -7.20 17.17 4.37
C PHE A 70 -6.35 16.64 5.55
N THR A 71 -5.11 16.23 5.30
CA THR A 71 -4.23 15.71 6.34
C THR A 71 -3.87 16.79 7.36
N LYS A 72 -3.63 18.01 6.91
CA LYS A 72 -3.37 19.14 7.79
C LYS A 72 -4.56 19.41 8.73
N LYS A 73 -5.77 19.39 8.18
CA LYS A 73 -6.98 19.60 8.97
C LYS A 73 -7.13 18.50 10.03
N LEU A 74 -6.84 17.25 9.69
CA LEU A 74 -6.87 16.16 10.66
C LEU A 74 -5.91 16.40 11.83
N ARG A 75 -4.67 16.82 11.52
CA ARG A 75 -3.67 17.11 12.58
C ARG A 75 -4.12 18.24 13.50
N GLU A 76 -4.75 19.27 12.95
CA GLU A 76 -5.11 20.47 13.68
C GLU A 76 -6.41 20.30 14.49
N THR A 77 -7.35 19.47 14.03
CA THR A 77 -8.70 19.38 14.61
C THR A 77 -9.00 18.06 15.29
N THR A 78 -8.13 17.05 15.16
CA THR A 78 -8.34 15.72 15.72
C THR A 78 -7.05 15.18 16.32
N SER A 79 -7.14 14.05 17.01
CA SER A 79 -5.98 13.31 17.51
C SER A 79 -5.40 12.31 16.49
N VAL A 80 -6.00 12.21 15.30
CA VAL A 80 -5.50 11.37 14.22
C VAL A 80 -4.14 11.89 13.74
N GLN A 81 -3.19 10.98 13.53
CA GLN A 81 -1.83 11.31 13.10
C GLN A 81 -1.61 10.84 11.67
N PRO A 82 -1.75 11.73 10.68
CA PRO A 82 -1.42 11.39 9.29
C PRO A 82 0.09 11.28 9.09
N ILE A 83 0.51 10.23 8.42
CA ILE A 83 1.90 10.03 7.99
C ILE A 83 1.87 9.91 6.47
N VAL A 84 2.68 10.71 5.78
CA VAL A 84 2.71 10.78 4.33
C VAL A 84 4.10 10.42 3.82
N SER A 85 4.17 9.50 2.86
CA SER A 85 5.43 9.08 2.24
C SER A 85 5.23 9.01 0.72
N SER A 86 5.98 9.81 -0.01
CA SER A 86 5.91 9.90 -1.48
C SER A 86 7.08 9.19 -2.16
N GLY A 87 7.00 9.07 -3.49
CA GLY A 87 8.10 8.53 -4.28
C GLY A 87 8.27 7.02 -4.15
N ASN A 88 7.24 6.31 -3.75
CA ASN A 88 7.28 4.87 -3.63
C ASN A 88 6.94 4.19 -4.96
N TYR A 89 7.23 2.90 -5.05
CA TYR A 89 6.93 2.06 -6.19
C TYR A 89 6.03 0.91 -5.76
N LYS A 90 5.07 0.56 -6.62
CA LYS A 90 4.24 -0.61 -6.42
C LYS A 90 4.72 -1.72 -7.35
N ILE A 91 5.00 -2.89 -6.78
CA ILE A 91 5.32 -4.10 -7.55
C ILE A 91 4.17 -5.06 -7.33
N SER A 92 3.57 -5.53 -8.42
CA SER A 92 2.46 -6.49 -8.38
C SER A 92 2.91 -7.78 -9.04
N VAL A 93 2.67 -8.90 -8.36
CA VAL A 93 2.94 -10.24 -8.86
C VAL A 93 1.61 -10.94 -9.05
N TYR A 94 1.24 -11.21 -10.29
CA TYR A 94 0.05 -11.96 -10.63
C TYR A 94 0.46 -13.39 -10.99
N ASP A 95 -0.14 -14.37 -10.32
CA ASP A 95 0.11 -15.78 -10.59
C ASP A 95 -1.13 -16.61 -10.25
N PRO A 96 -1.86 -17.11 -11.26
CA PRO A 96 -3.05 -17.91 -11.03
C PRO A 96 -2.81 -19.18 -10.22
N ARG A 97 -1.55 -19.70 -10.19
CA ARG A 97 -1.20 -20.89 -9.41
C ARG A 97 -1.31 -20.65 -7.90
N MET A 98 -1.26 -19.39 -7.45
CA MET A 98 -1.41 -19.05 -6.02
C MET A 98 -2.68 -19.63 -5.43
N LYS A 99 -3.73 -19.72 -6.21
CA LYS A 99 -5.03 -20.19 -5.75
C LYS A 99 -5.01 -21.63 -5.26
N ASN A 100 -4.20 -22.48 -5.88
CA ASN A 100 -4.19 -23.91 -5.60
C ASN A 100 -2.81 -24.46 -5.22
N THR A 101 -1.78 -23.61 -5.19
CA THR A 101 -0.41 -24.05 -4.93
C THR A 101 0.12 -23.30 -3.72
N PRO A 102 0.29 -23.98 -2.57
CA PRO A 102 0.89 -23.34 -1.40
C PRO A 102 2.33 -22.91 -1.67
N GLY A 103 2.75 -21.82 -1.02
CA GLY A 103 4.14 -21.41 -0.98
C GLY A 103 4.56 -20.37 -2.00
N ILE A 104 3.70 -19.99 -2.96
CA ILE A 104 4.08 -18.97 -3.96
C ILE A 104 4.32 -17.62 -3.30
N ALA A 105 3.46 -17.21 -2.36
CA ALA A 105 3.68 -15.99 -1.59
C ALA A 105 5.00 -16.03 -0.82
N ALA A 106 5.35 -17.18 -0.26
CA ALA A 106 6.62 -17.35 0.45
C ALA A 106 7.82 -17.12 -0.48
N VAL A 107 7.75 -17.59 -1.70
CA VAL A 107 8.81 -17.35 -2.70
C VAL A 107 8.95 -15.86 -3.01
N VAL A 108 7.82 -15.16 -3.17
CA VAL A 108 7.81 -13.72 -3.46
C VAL A 108 8.48 -12.94 -2.33
N PHE A 109 8.08 -13.19 -1.09
CA PHE A 109 8.63 -12.44 0.05
C PHE A 109 10.06 -12.87 0.39
N ALA A 110 10.44 -14.12 0.13
CA ALA A 110 11.83 -14.54 0.27
C ALA A 110 12.75 -13.78 -0.71
N ALA A 111 12.28 -13.55 -1.93
CA ALA A 111 13.04 -12.77 -2.91
C ALA A 111 13.26 -11.33 -2.41
N ALA A 112 12.22 -10.68 -1.91
CA ALA A 112 12.33 -9.33 -1.34
C ALA A 112 13.25 -9.31 -0.11
N ALA A 113 13.21 -10.36 0.71
CA ALA A 113 14.04 -10.47 1.90
C ALA A 113 15.53 -10.58 1.57
N ARG A 114 15.89 -11.16 0.43
CA ARG A 114 17.30 -11.30 0.03
C ARG A 114 18.01 -9.96 -0.10
N VAL A 115 17.29 -8.90 -0.41
CA VAL A 115 17.85 -7.56 -0.53
C VAL A 115 17.38 -6.63 0.60
N SER A 116 16.76 -7.19 1.63
CA SER A 116 16.23 -6.44 2.77
C SER A 116 15.35 -5.26 2.32
N ALA A 117 14.49 -5.49 1.34
CA ALA A 117 13.64 -4.45 0.78
C ALA A 117 12.73 -3.84 1.85
N ASP A 118 12.65 -2.52 1.88
CA ASP A 118 11.76 -1.78 2.77
C ASP A 118 10.36 -1.78 2.16
N ILE A 119 9.52 -2.71 2.62
CA ILE A 119 8.15 -2.85 2.18
C ILE A 119 7.24 -2.05 3.09
N ARG A 120 6.51 -1.11 2.52
CA ARG A 120 5.66 -0.17 3.25
C ARG A 120 4.21 -0.62 3.35
N LEU A 121 3.75 -1.42 2.41
CA LEU A 121 2.36 -1.87 2.37
C LEU A 121 2.30 -3.16 1.54
N ILE A 122 1.46 -4.08 1.96
CA ILE A 122 1.19 -5.33 1.24
C ILE A 122 -0.32 -5.47 1.07
N SER A 123 -0.76 -5.84 -0.12
CA SER A 123 -2.13 -6.20 -0.40
C SER A 123 -2.14 -7.46 -1.25
N THR A 124 -3.04 -8.39 -0.96
CA THR A 124 -3.10 -9.67 -1.68
C THR A 124 -4.54 -10.05 -2.02
N SER A 125 -4.64 -10.85 -3.06
CA SER A 125 -5.84 -11.62 -3.36
C SER A 125 -5.44 -13.09 -3.50
N ASP A 126 -6.33 -13.92 -4.00
CA ASP A 126 -6.00 -15.34 -4.23
C ASP A 126 -5.06 -15.56 -5.42
N VAL A 127 -4.84 -14.55 -6.26
CA VAL A 127 -4.00 -14.67 -7.47
C VAL A 127 -2.97 -13.54 -7.61
N GLU A 128 -2.96 -12.55 -6.72
CA GLU A 128 -2.08 -11.39 -6.88
C GLU A 128 -1.52 -10.94 -5.53
N ILE A 129 -0.25 -10.54 -5.56
CA ILE A 129 0.42 -9.88 -4.43
C ILE A 129 0.88 -8.52 -4.92
N SER A 130 0.49 -7.47 -4.21
CA SER A 130 1.00 -6.12 -4.46
C SER A 130 1.77 -5.65 -3.25
N MET A 131 2.95 -5.08 -3.47
CA MET A 131 3.77 -4.51 -2.41
C MET A 131 4.21 -3.11 -2.79
N LEU A 132 4.22 -2.24 -1.79
CA LEU A 132 4.75 -0.89 -1.94
C LEU A 132 6.15 -0.87 -1.35
N VAL A 133 7.13 -0.49 -2.16
CA VAL A 133 8.54 -0.45 -1.76
C VAL A 133 9.09 0.95 -1.93
N THR A 134 10.14 1.27 -1.17
CA THR A 134 10.81 2.56 -1.30
C THR A 134 11.57 2.63 -2.63
N ALA A 135 11.78 3.86 -3.12
CA ALA A 135 12.54 4.07 -4.35
C ALA A 135 13.97 3.52 -4.24
N ALA A 136 14.57 3.61 -3.06
CA ALA A 136 15.93 3.11 -2.84
C ALA A 136 16.04 1.60 -3.04
N ASP A 137 15.00 0.84 -2.72
CA ASP A 137 15.02 -0.62 -2.76
C ASP A 137 14.35 -1.21 -3.99
N TYR A 138 13.73 -0.38 -4.81
CA TYR A 138 12.90 -0.84 -5.93
C TYR A 138 13.67 -1.70 -6.93
N ASP A 139 14.80 -1.21 -7.45
CA ASP A 139 15.54 -1.92 -8.49
C ASP A 139 16.05 -3.29 -8.01
N ALA A 140 16.59 -3.34 -6.80
CA ALA A 140 17.09 -4.58 -6.21
C ALA A 140 15.95 -5.57 -5.95
N ALA A 141 14.83 -5.11 -5.42
CA ALA A 141 13.67 -5.96 -5.15
C ALA A 141 13.08 -6.52 -6.44
N LEU A 142 12.92 -5.67 -7.45
CA LEU A 142 12.40 -6.11 -8.76
C LEU A 142 13.30 -7.16 -9.40
N SER A 143 14.61 -6.95 -9.36
CA SER A 143 15.58 -7.86 -9.92
C SER A 143 15.49 -9.24 -9.25
N GLU A 144 15.39 -9.29 -7.92
CA GLU A 144 15.27 -10.54 -7.19
C GLU A 144 13.95 -11.26 -7.48
N LEU A 145 12.86 -10.50 -7.62
CA LEU A 145 11.56 -11.08 -7.96
C LEU A 145 11.57 -11.68 -9.37
N GLU A 146 12.16 -10.97 -10.32
CA GLU A 146 12.28 -11.47 -11.70
C GLU A 146 13.14 -12.75 -11.75
N ALA A 147 14.22 -12.80 -11.00
CA ALA A 147 15.07 -13.99 -10.92
C ALA A 147 14.35 -15.17 -10.27
N ALA A 148 13.55 -14.93 -9.23
CA ALA A 148 12.87 -16.00 -8.50
C ALA A 148 11.65 -16.54 -9.25
N LEU A 149 10.98 -15.73 -10.04
CA LEU A 149 9.71 -16.06 -10.68
C LEU A 149 9.81 -16.24 -12.21
N GLY A 150 10.89 -15.78 -12.76
CA GLY A 150 11.18 -15.93 -14.20
C GLY A 150 11.69 -17.29 -14.57
#